data_b9898d9df0a486061e4e8006e40e7fc2
#
_entry.id   b9898d9df0a486061e4e8006e40e7fc2
#
_cell.length_a   1.000
_cell.length_b   1.000
_cell.length_c   1.000
_cell.angle_alpha   90.00
_cell.angle_beta   90.00
_cell.angle_gamma   90.00
#
_symmetry.space_group_name_H-M   'P 1'
#
loop_
_entity.id
_entity.type
_entity.pdbx_description
1 polymer ?
#
loop_
_entity_poly.entity_id
_entity_poly.type
_entity_poly.pdbx_seq_one_letter_code
_entity_poly.pdbx_strand_id
1 'polypeptide(L)'
;SNYSTELVDEIVEEVETEMPVTEPESETATQTQENPANNDEGTPNIIFIQLESFFDPLEMKNLTFSEDPIPNFRKIYETYSSGYLSVPSVGAGTANTEFEIISAMNLDFFGLGEYPYKTILKKSTCESIAYDLSDKGYKTHAIHNNDATFYDRNNVFSKFGFDTFTPVEYMRITETTPMGWAKDKFLIPEIM
;
A
#
# COMPACT_ATOMS: atom_id res chain seq x y z
N SER A 1 -6.43 30.08 -7.01
CA SER A 1 -5.31 30.31 -6.08
C SER A 1 -4.03 30.44 -6.91
N ASN A 2 -3.46 31.65 -6.91
CA ASN A 2 -2.22 31.93 -7.64
C ASN A 2 -1.05 31.67 -6.68
N TYR A 3 -0.48 30.48 -6.73
CA TYR A 3 0.89 30.28 -6.27
C TYR A 3 1.78 30.48 -7.50
N SER A 4 2.59 31.53 -7.51
CA SER A 4 3.62 31.70 -8.54
C SER A 4 4.81 30.80 -8.17
N THR A 5 5.53 30.35 -9.19
CA THR A 5 6.76 29.54 -9.01
C THR A 5 7.79 30.27 -8.12
N GLU A 6 7.82 31.57 -8.21
CA GLU A 6 8.69 32.47 -7.41
C GLU A 6 8.38 32.39 -5.89
N LEU A 7 7.10 32.27 -5.50
CA LEU A 7 6.72 32.15 -4.09
C LEU A 7 7.10 30.79 -3.51
N VAL A 8 7.07 29.74 -4.31
CA VAL A 8 7.48 28.39 -3.90
C VAL A 8 9.00 28.32 -3.73
N ASP A 9 9.75 28.95 -4.65
CA ASP A 9 11.22 29.01 -4.57
C ASP A 9 11.68 29.83 -3.35
N GLU A 10 10.98 30.93 -3.00
CA GLU A 10 11.26 31.75 -1.82
C GLU A 10 11.02 30.98 -0.50
N ILE A 11 9.97 30.16 -0.44
CA ILE A 11 9.67 29.31 0.75
C ILE A 11 10.71 28.19 0.88
N VAL A 12 11.16 27.59 -0.22
CA VAL A 12 12.18 26.53 -0.20
C VAL A 12 13.52 27.09 0.26
N GLU A 13 13.91 28.30 -0.19
CA GLU A 13 15.16 28.96 0.20
C GLU A 13 15.14 29.35 1.71
N GLU A 14 13.97 29.76 2.25
CA GLU A 14 13.80 30.08 3.68
C GLU A 14 13.91 28.83 4.56
N VAL A 15 13.37 27.70 4.14
CA VAL A 15 13.44 26.42 4.87
C VAL A 15 14.88 25.86 4.85
N GLU A 16 15.61 25.97 3.74
CA GLU A 16 16.99 25.48 3.65
C GLU A 16 17.97 26.32 4.52
N THR A 17 17.66 27.57 4.79
CA THR A 17 18.50 28.44 5.63
C THR A 17 18.29 28.26 7.13
N GLU A 18 17.17 27.67 7.57
CA GLU A 18 16.89 27.44 9.00
C GLU A 18 17.36 26.08 9.55
N MET A 19 17.80 25.16 8.69
CA MET A 19 18.31 23.87 9.12
C MET A 19 19.83 23.88 9.32
N PRO A 20 20.36 23.64 10.53
CA PRO A 20 21.81 23.53 10.71
C PRO A 20 22.32 22.27 10.00
N VAL A 21 23.21 22.46 9.04
CA VAL A 21 23.95 21.38 8.36
C VAL A 21 24.94 20.81 9.36
N THR A 22 24.64 19.64 9.94
CA THR A 22 25.64 18.82 10.62
C THR A 22 26.26 17.86 9.58
N GLU A 23 27.52 18.11 9.25
CA GLU A 23 28.32 17.17 8.48
C GLU A 23 28.46 15.84 9.24
N PRO A 24 28.36 14.68 8.59
CA PRO A 24 28.61 13.40 9.25
C PRO A 24 30.12 13.19 9.44
N GLU A 25 30.59 13.16 10.67
CA GLU A 25 31.91 12.64 10.98
C GLU A 25 31.99 11.15 10.64
N SER A 26 32.97 10.82 9.83
CA SER A 26 33.33 9.46 9.45
C SER A 26 33.97 8.74 10.66
N GLU A 27 33.24 7.87 11.30
CA GLU A 27 33.83 6.83 12.12
C GLU A 27 33.47 5.43 11.58
N THR A 28 34.51 4.80 11.05
CA THR A 28 34.53 3.40 10.64
C THR A 28 34.51 2.54 11.91
N ALA A 29 33.38 2.00 12.27
CA ALA A 29 33.28 0.91 13.22
C ALA A 29 32.40 -0.19 12.64
N THR A 30 33.04 -1.20 12.07
CA THR A 30 32.42 -2.48 11.73
C THR A 30 31.92 -3.13 13.04
N GLN A 31 30.68 -2.92 13.40
CA GLN A 31 30.00 -3.77 14.35
C GLN A 31 28.99 -4.61 13.58
N THR A 32 29.33 -5.88 13.45
CA THR A 32 28.37 -6.93 13.09
C THR A 32 27.32 -6.96 14.21
N GLN A 33 26.23 -6.23 14.03
CA GLN A 33 25.06 -6.39 14.89
C GLN A 33 24.39 -7.71 14.46
N GLU A 34 24.61 -8.74 15.29
CA GLU A 34 23.70 -9.88 15.34
C GLU A 34 22.30 -9.32 15.61
N ASN A 35 21.41 -9.55 14.66
CA ASN A 35 20.00 -9.26 14.79
C ASN A 35 19.48 -10.11 15.95
N PRO A 36 19.08 -9.57 17.10
CA PRO A 36 18.42 -10.40 18.10
C PRO A 36 17.15 -10.91 17.46
N ALA A 37 17.03 -12.23 17.35
CA ALA A 37 15.75 -12.85 17.06
C ALA A 37 14.77 -12.33 18.12
N ASN A 38 13.91 -11.40 17.73
CA ASN A 38 12.85 -10.92 18.58
C ASN A 38 11.86 -12.07 18.80
N ASN A 39 12.14 -12.86 19.83
CA ASN A 39 11.12 -13.68 20.48
C ASN A 39 10.30 -12.74 21.39
N ASP A 40 9.62 -11.77 20.80
CA ASP A 40 8.67 -10.95 21.51
C ASP A 40 7.33 -11.73 21.51
N GLU A 41 7.14 -12.51 22.57
CA GLU A 41 5.87 -13.20 22.85
C GLU A 41 4.79 -12.14 23.07
N GLY A 42 4.25 -11.53 22.01
CA GLY A 42 3.17 -10.58 22.16
C GLY A 42 2.88 -9.65 20.98
N THR A 43 3.79 -9.51 20.02
CA THR A 43 3.58 -8.63 18.87
C THR A 43 2.86 -9.38 17.75
N PRO A 44 1.59 -9.05 17.42
CA PRO A 44 0.82 -9.79 16.42
C PRO A 44 1.32 -9.47 15.00
N ASN A 45 1.25 -10.46 14.10
CA ASN A 45 1.35 -10.18 12.67
C ASN A 45 0.14 -9.36 12.21
N ILE A 46 0.38 -8.38 11.34
CA ILE A 46 -0.66 -7.51 10.79
C ILE A 46 -0.79 -7.81 9.30
N ILE A 47 -1.99 -8.18 8.86
CA ILE A 47 -2.27 -8.49 7.46
C ILE A 47 -3.35 -7.55 6.95
N PHE A 48 -3.01 -6.73 5.95
CA PHE A 48 -3.96 -5.91 5.22
C PHE A 48 -4.32 -6.61 3.91
N ILE A 49 -5.59 -6.85 3.69
CA ILE A 49 -6.09 -7.45 2.45
C ILE A 49 -7.00 -6.45 1.75
N GLN A 50 -6.53 -5.88 0.65
CA GLN A 50 -7.34 -5.03 -0.21
C GLN A 50 -7.98 -5.91 -1.30
N LEU A 51 -9.29 -6.07 -1.24
CA LEU A 51 -10.07 -6.79 -2.24
C LEU A 51 -10.53 -5.82 -3.32
N GLU A 52 -9.83 -5.80 -4.44
CA GLU A 52 -10.16 -4.94 -5.56
C GLU A 52 -11.46 -5.39 -6.25
N SER A 53 -12.30 -4.42 -6.62
CA SER A 53 -13.58 -4.66 -7.30
C SER A 53 -14.52 -5.62 -6.56
N PHE A 54 -14.28 -5.85 -5.28
CA PHE A 54 -15.17 -6.64 -4.45
C PHE A 54 -16.41 -5.84 -4.06
N PHE A 55 -17.58 -6.45 -4.15
CA PHE A 55 -18.83 -5.91 -3.66
C PHE A 55 -19.73 -7.04 -3.15
N ASP A 56 -20.69 -6.71 -2.30
CA ASP A 56 -21.66 -7.68 -1.83
C ASP A 56 -22.76 -7.88 -2.88
N PRO A 57 -22.87 -9.07 -3.51
CA PRO A 57 -23.91 -9.31 -4.52
C PRO A 57 -25.33 -9.21 -3.98
N LEU A 58 -25.55 -9.42 -2.68
CA LEU A 58 -26.89 -9.32 -2.07
C LEU A 58 -27.42 -7.88 -2.01
N GLU A 59 -26.56 -6.87 -2.17
CA GLU A 59 -26.97 -5.47 -2.29
C GLU A 59 -27.53 -5.12 -3.67
N MET A 60 -27.44 -6.03 -4.64
CA MET A 60 -28.00 -5.81 -5.98
C MET A 60 -29.52 -5.96 -5.98
N LYS A 61 -30.23 -4.85 -6.10
CA LYS A 61 -31.70 -4.76 -5.97
C LYS A 61 -32.50 -5.63 -6.93
N ASN A 62 -31.90 -6.01 -8.07
CA ASN A 62 -32.58 -6.73 -9.16
C ASN A 62 -32.20 -8.20 -9.24
N LEU A 63 -31.43 -8.71 -8.30
CA LEU A 63 -31.00 -10.10 -8.24
C LEU A 63 -31.56 -10.79 -6.99
N THR A 64 -31.89 -12.07 -7.14
CA THR A 64 -32.24 -12.95 -6.03
C THR A 64 -31.35 -14.17 -6.11
N PHE A 65 -30.73 -14.51 -5.01
CA PHE A 65 -29.83 -15.66 -4.90
C PHE A 65 -30.53 -16.77 -4.14
N SER A 66 -30.32 -18.01 -4.54
CA SER A 66 -30.82 -19.20 -3.83
C SER A 66 -30.08 -19.46 -2.53
N GLU A 67 -28.85 -18.98 -2.43
CA GLU A 67 -27.97 -19.05 -1.25
C GLU A 67 -27.06 -17.81 -1.23
N ASP A 68 -26.42 -17.55 -0.09
CA ASP A 68 -25.46 -16.43 0.02
C ASP A 68 -24.23 -16.73 -0.87
N PRO A 69 -23.93 -15.87 -1.85
CA PRO A 69 -22.79 -16.07 -2.77
C PRO A 69 -21.43 -15.86 -2.09
N ILE A 70 -21.37 -15.22 -0.91
CA ILE A 70 -20.13 -14.89 -0.19
C ILE A 70 -20.22 -15.23 1.31
N PRO A 71 -20.58 -16.46 1.68
CA PRO A 71 -20.93 -16.80 3.07
C PRO A 71 -19.76 -16.61 4.05
N ASN A 72 -18.52 -16.83 3.61
CA ASN A 72 -17.35 -16.65 4.47
C ASN A 72 -17.10 -15.17 4.79
N PHE A 73 -17.22 -14.31 3.80
CA PHE A 73 -17.11 -12.86 4.00
C PHE A 73 -18.22 -12.36 4.94
N ARG A 74 -19.46 -12.80 4.73
CA ARG A 74 -20.62 -12.46 5.57
C ARG A 74 -20.38 -12.82 7.02
N LYS A 75 -19.89 -14.05 7.27
CA LYS A 75 -19.57 -14.50 8.62
C LYS A 75 -18.52 -13.60 9.30
N ILE A 76 -17.48 -13.18 8.57
CA ILE A 76 -16.45 -12.27 9.09
C ILE A 76 -17.07 -10.90 9.38
N TYR A 77 -17.83 -10.37 8.43
CA TYR A 77 -18.51 -9.08 8.55
C TYR A 77 -19.45 -8.99 9.76
N GLU A 78 -20.19 -10.06 10.05
CA GLU A 78 -21.13 -10.14 11.19
C GLU A 78 -20.45 -10.44 12.53
N THR A 79 -19.27 -11.08 12.51
CA THR A 79 -18.60 -11.54 13.73
C THR A 79 -17.60 -10.53 14.27
N TYR A 80 -16.96 -9.77 13.41
CA TYR A 80 -15.88 -8.84 13.75
C TYR A 80 -16.29 -7.39 13.49
N SER A 81 -15.46 -6.45 13.96
CA SER A 81 -15.66 -5.03 13.68
C SER A 81 -15.70 -4.78 12.18
N SER A 82 -16.77 -4.19 11.69
CA SER A 82 -17.02 -3.97 10.27
C SER A 82 -17.71 -2.64 10.04
N GLY A 83 -17.66 -2.14 8.80
CA GLY A 83 -18.29 -0.90 8.42
C GLY A 83 -18.02 -0.55 6.96
N TYR A 84 -18.51 0.61 6.53
CA TYR A 84 -18.27 1.13 5.19
C TYR A 84 -17.11 2.12 5.20
N LEU A 85 -16.26 2.03 4.18
CA LEU A 85 -15.18 2.96 3.91
C LEU A 85 -15.50 3.73 2.62
N SER A 86 -15.43 5.06 2.69
CA SER A 86 -15.48 5.88 1.47
C SER A 86 -14.13 5.79 0.77
N VAL A 87 -14.14 5.48 -0.52
CA VAL A 87 -12.94 5.32 -1.33
C VAL A 87 -12.92 6.31 -2.49
N PRO A 88 -11.73 6.76 -2.95
CA PRO A 88 -11.62 7.81 -3.96
C PRO A 88 -11.89 7.33 -5.38
N SER A 89 -11.93 6.01 -5.61
CA SER A 89 -12.04 5.44 -6.95
C SER A 89 -13.19 4.45 -7.05
N VAL A 90 -13.92 4.47 -8.18
CA VAL A 90 -15.01 3.57 -8.50
C VAL A 90 -14.74 2.93 -9.87
N GLY A 91 -14.71 1.60 -9.93
CA GLY A 91 -14.62 0.82 -11.16
C GLY A 91 -13.26 0.75 -11.83
N ALA A 92 -12.34 1.67 -11.54
CA ALA A 92 -10.95 1.69 -11.99
C ALA A 92 -10.12 2.59 -11.08
N GLY A 93 -8.78 2.46 -11.17
CA GLY A 93 -7.87 3.33 -10.40
C GLY A 93 -7.66 2.91 -8.96
N THR A 94 -7.70 1.62 -8.67
CA THR A 94 -7.46 1.03 -7.33
C THR A 94 -6.15 1.47 -6.69
N ALA A 95 -5.13 1.80 -7.47
CA ALA A 95 -3.90 2.41 -6.99
C ALA A 95 -4.14 3.71 -6.18
N ASN A 96 -5.23 4.42 -6.43
CA ASN A 96 -5.60 5.61 -5.69
C ASN A 96 -6.17 5.26 -4.30
N THR A 97 -7.01 4.23 -4.21
CA THR A 97 -7.46 3.70 -2.92
C THR A 97 -6.31 3.09 -2.13
N GLU A 98 -5.43 2.36 -2.81
CA GLU A 98 -4.20 1.79 -2.24
C GLU A 98 -3.30 2.88 -1.66
N PHE A 99 -3.13 4.00 -2.38
CA PHE A 99 -2.38 5.16 -1.92
C PHE A 99 -2.96 5.73 -0.63
N GLU A 100 -4.27 6.00 -0.56
CA GLU A 100 -4.90 6.56 0.65
C GLU A 100 -4.77 5.63 1.86
N ILE A 101 -4.93 4.32 1.65
CA ILE A 101 -4.83 3.33 2.74
C ILE A 101 -3.40 3.23 3.27
N ILE A 102 -2.40 3.22 2.38
CA ILE A 102 -1.00 3.04 2.77
C ILE A 102 -0.42 4.31 3.39
N SER A 103 -0.74 5.49 2.81
CA SER A 103 -0.16 6.78 3.23
C SER A 103 -1.02 7.55 4.23
N ALA A 104 -2.29 7.19 4.42
CA ALA A 104 -3.29 7.97 5.13
C ALA A 104 -3.50 9.41 4.58
N MET A 105 -3.04 9.68 3.35
CA MET A 105 -3.24 10.96 2.67
C MET A 105 -4.48 10.90 1.80
N ASN A 106 -5.31 11.97 1.84
CA ASN A 106 -6.50 12.06 1.03
C ASN A 106 -6.17 12.62 -0.37
N LEU A 107 -6.70 11.99 -1.41
CA LEU A 107 -6.55 12.43 -2.80
C LEU A 107 -7.19 13.78 -3.12
N ASP A 108 -8.07 14.30 -2.27
CA ASP A 108 -8.64 15.64 -2.42
C ASP A 108 -7.57 16.75 -2.41
N PHE A 109 -6.37 16.46 -1.91
CA PHE A 109 -5.22 17.38 -1.95
C PHE A 109 -4.44 17.32 -3.27
N PHE A 110 -4.80 16.41 -4.18
CA PHE A 110 -4.16 16.24 -5.49
C PHE A 110 -5.04 16.81 -6.61
N GLY A 111 -4.47 16.93 -7.81
CA GLY A 111 -5.20 17.37 -9.00
C GLY A 111 -6.28 16.36 -9.41
N LEU A 112 -7.35 16.86 -10.03
CA LEU A 112 -8.43 16.02 -10.52
C LEU A 112 -7.92 14.95 -11.50
N GLY A 113 -8.18 13.68 -11.21
CA GLY A 113 -7.73 12.55 -12.01
C GLY A 113 -6.24 12.22 -11.87
N GLU A 114 -5.56 12.80 -10.90
CA GLU A 114 -4.17 12.50 -10.62
C GLU A 114 -4.01 11.11 -9.99
N TYR A 115 -2.90 10.46 -10.34
CA TYR A 115 -2.46 9.21 -9.76
C TYR A 115 -1.12 9.43 -9.06
N PRO A 116 -1.06 9.50 -7.73
CA PRO A 116 0.19 9.68 -6.99
C PRO A 116 1.27 8.67 -7.36
N TYR A 117 0.89 7.44 -7.71
CA TYR A 117 1.78 6.40 -8.23
C TYR A 117 2.49 6.80 -9.52
N LYS A 118 1.87 7.64 -10.34
CA LYS A 118 2.42 8.09 -11.63
C LYS A 118 3.08 9.47 -11.57
N THR A 119 2.91 10.18 -10.46
CA THR A 119 3.39 11.55 -10.28
C THR A 119 4.38 11.65 -9.13
N ILE A 120 3.94 11.93 -7.93
CA ILE A 120 4.80 12.20 -6.77
C ILE A 120 5.66 10.99 -6.39
N LEU A 121 5.10 9.79 -6.35
CA LEU A 121 5.82 8.56 -5.96
C LEU A 121 6.83 8.05 -6.99
N LYS A 122 6.87 8.64 -8.18
CA LYS A 122 7.99 8.41 -9.10
C LYS A 122 9.28 9.07 -8.65
N LYS A 123 9.19 10.15 -7.88
CA LYS A 123 10.33 11.02 -7.57
C LYS A 123 10.69 11.02 -6.09
N SER A 124 9.69 10.89 -5.22
CA SER A 124 9.83 11.08 -3.78
C SER A 124 9.34 9.87 -3.00
N THR A 125 9.91 9.65 -1.83
CA THR A 125 9.32 8.80 -0.79
C THR A 125 8.08 9.47 -0.22
N CYS A 126 7.22 8.69 0.43
CA CYS A 126 6.03 9.18 1.08
C CYS A 126 5.90 8.48 2.42
N GLU A 127 5.53 9.21 3.44
CA GLU A 127 5.17 8.64 4.74
C GLU A 127 4.09 7.56 4.56
N SER A 128 4.21 6.48 5.31
CA SER A 128 3.35 5.31 5.11
C SER A 128 3.31 4.42 6.34
N ILE A 129 2.27 3.60 6.41
CA ILE A 129 2.17 2.55 7.43
C ILE A 129 3.38 1.59 7.42
N ALA A 130 4.06 1.40 6.29
CA ALA A 130 5.24 0.54 6.21
C ALA A 130 6.42 1.16 6.97
N TYR A 131 6.65 2.46 6.85
CA TYR A 131 7.64 3.17 7.66
C TYR A 131 7.29 3.12 9.14
N ASP A 132 6.04 3.44 9.50
CA ASP A 132 5.56 3.42 10.90
C ASP A 132 5.74 2.07 11.58
N LEU A 133 5.49 0.98 10.84
CA LEU A 133 5.66 -0.38 11.34
C LEU A 133 7.14 -0.79 11.40
N SER A 134 7.95 -0.40 10.41
CA SER A 134 9.40 -0.64 10.41
C SER A 134 10.06 0.02 11.62
N ASP A 135 9.68 1.23 11.99
CA ASP A 135 10.17 1.94 13.17
C ASP A 135 9.83 1.21 14.49
N LYS A 136 8.81 0.36 14.45
CA LYS A 136 8.41 -0.52 15.57
C LYS A 136 9.04 -1.92 15.50
N GLY A 137 9.95 -2.15 14.56
CA GLY A 137 10.67 -3.41 14.40
C GLY A 137 9.96 -4.46 13.55
N TYR A 138 8.84 -4.13 12.91
CA TYR A 138 8.19 -5.03 11.97
C TYR A 138 8.98 -5.15 10.66
N LYS A 139 8.84 -6.29 10.00
CA LYS A 139 9.18 -6.44 8.59
C LYS A 139 7.94 -6.24 7.75
N THR A 140 8.08 -5.51 6.66
CA THR A 140 6.96 -5.07 5.83
C THR A 140 7.03 -5.67 4.43
N HIS A 141 5.97 -6.35 4.01
CA HIS A 141 5.91 -7.08 2.75
C HIS A 141 4.67 -6.68 1.96
N ALA A 142 4.85 -6.27 0.71
CA ALA A 142 3.76 -6.07 -0.23
C ALA A 142 3.65 -7.28 -1.17
N ILE A 143 2.42 -7.73 -1.44
CA ILE A 143 2.15 -8.89 -2.31
C ILE A 143 1.02 -8.52 -3.26
N HIS A 144 1.19 -8.78 -4.57
CA HIS A 144 0.16 -8.48 -5.57
C HIS A 144 0.25 -9.45 -6.75
N ASN A 145 -0.85 -10.07 -7.13
CA ASN A 145 -0.91 -11.10 -8.18
C ASN A 145 -1.00 -10.54 -9.61
N ASN A 146 -0.40 -9.39 -9.86
CA ASN A 146 -0.23 -8.81 -11.19
C ASN A 146 1.24 -8.45 -11.43
N ASP A 147 1.59 -8.02 -12.65
CA ASP A 147 2.95 -7.65 -13.03
C ASP A 147 3.52 -6.57 -12.10
N ALA A 148 4.81 -6.66 -11.80
CA ALA A 148 5.51 -5.70 -10.94
C ALA A 148 5.39 -4.26 -11.46
N THR A 149 5.32 -4.08 -12.76
CA THR A 149 5.23 -2.77 -13.42
C THR A 149 3.81 -2.23 -13.51
N PHE A 150 2.80 -3.03 -13.16
CA PHE A 150 1.41 -2.58 -13.17
C PHE A 150 1.20 -1.48 -12.11
N TYR A 151 0.85 -0.27 -12.54
CA TYR A 151 0.87 0.97 -11.75
C TYR A 151 2.26 1.34 -11.19
N ASP A 152 3.35 0.81 -11.76
CA ASP A 152 4.72 1.08 -11.31
C ASP A 152 5.01 0.63 -9.85
N ARG A 153 4.27 -0.41 -9.39
CA ARG A 153 4.31 -0.86 -7.98
C ARG A 153 5.69 -1.26 -7.50
N ASN A 154 6.53 -1.83 -8.38
CA ASN A 154 7.92 -2.16 -8.06
C ASN A 154 8.72 -0.95 -7.54
N ASN A 155 8.50 0.23 -8.10
CA ASN A 155 9.12 1.48 -7.64
C ASN A 155 8.33 2.09 -6.47
N VAL A 156 7.01 2.10 -6.58
CA VAL A 156 6.11 2.75 -5.61
C VAL A 156 6.21 2.12 -4.22
N PHE A 157 6.19 0.79 -4.11
CA PHE A 157 6.27 0.13 -2.81
C PHE A 157 7.64 0.34 -2.14
N SER A 158 8.72 0.47 -2.91
CA SER A 158 10.01 0.88 -2.36
C SER A 158 9.99 2.32 -1.81
N LYS A 159 9.22 3.23 -2.44
CA LYS A 159 9.02 4.59 -1.98
C LYS A 159 8.13 4.70 -0.75
N PHE A 160 7.24 3.75 -0.55
CA PHE A 160 6.46 3.56 0.66
C PHE A 160 7.22 2.87 1.80
N GLY A 161 8.46 2.43 1.58
CA GLY A 161 9.29 1.82 2.62
C GLY A 161 9.00 0.34 2.89
N PHE A 162 8.32 -0.37 1.99
CA PHE A 162 8.20 -1.82 2.12
C PHE A 162 9.57 -2.50 1.97
N ASP A 163 9.90 -3.43 2.87
CA ASP A 163 11.14 -4.22 2.80
C ASP A 163 11.17 -5.12 1.56
N THR A 164 10.02 -5.69 1.18
CA THR A 164 9.92 -6.55 0.00
C THR A 164 8.60 -6.35 -0.75
N PHE A 165 8.63 -6.65 -2.04
CA PHE A 165 7.44 -6.74 -2.90
C PHE A 165 7.49 -8.05 -3.69
N THR A 166 6.41 -8.84 -3.61
CA THR A 166 6.22 -10.09 -4.34
C THR A 166 5.12 -9.90 -5.40
N PRO A 167 5.46 -9.59 -6.65
CA PRO A 167 4.52 -9.56 -7.77
C PRO A 167 4.34 -10.96 -8.38
N VAL A 168 3.45 -11.06 -9.37
CA VAL A 168 3.08 -12.34 -10.02
C VAL A 168 4.27 -13.10 -10.60
N GLU A 169 5.33 -12.41 -11.03
CA GLU A 169 6.53 -13.01 -11.62
C GLU A 169 7.30 -13.94 -10.65
N TYR A 170 7.10 -13.75 -9.34
CA TYR A 170 7.69 -14.60 -8.31
C TYR A 170 6.74 -15.67 -7.78
N MET A 171 5.47 -15.69 -8.25
CA MET A 171 4.46 -16.65 -7.81
C MET A 171 4.38 -17.85 -8.75
N ARG A 172 4.04 -19.02 -8.20
CA ARG A 172 3.77 -20.20 -9.01
C ARG A 172 2.31 -20.22 -9.47
N ILE A 173 2.01 -19.53 -10.57
CA ILE A 173 0.67 -19.49 -11.16
C ILE A 173 0.41 -20.71 -12.03
N THR A 174 -0.62 -21.48 -11.73
CA THR A 174 -1.05 -22.66 -12.50
C THR A 174 -2.40 -22.48 -13.15
N GLU A 175 -3.15 -21.44 -12.79
CA GLU A 175 -4.48 -21.16 -13.34
C GLU A 175 -4.70 -19.66 -13.46
N THR A 176 -5.44 -19.28 -14.49
CA THR A 176 -5.87 -17.90 -14.71
C THR A 176 -7.38 -17.79 -14.77
N THR A 177 -7.89 -16.57 -14.65
CA THR A 177 -9.28 -16.25 -14.98
C THR A 177 -9.47 -16.30 -16.50
N PRO A 178 -10.72 -16.32 -17.03
CA PRO A 178 -10.98 -16.22 -18.47
C PRO A 178 -10.36 -14.97 -19.14
N MET A 179 -10.06 -13.93 -18.35
CA MET A 179 -9.40 -12.70 -18.81
C MET A 179 -7.86 -12.79 -18.80
N GLY A 180 -7.30 -13.92 -18.38
CA GLY A 180 -5.85 -14.14 -18.30
C GLY A 180 -5.19 -13.70 -17.01
N TRP A 181 -5.94 -13.18 -16.02
CA TRP A 181 -5.41 -12.77 -14.72
C TRP A 181 -5.12 -13.96 -13.80
N ALA A 182 -4.07 -13.89 -13.02
CA ALA A 182 -3.81 -14.88 -11.97
C ALA A 182 -4.99 -14.89 -10.96
N LYS A 183 -5.43 -16.09 -10.57
CA LYS A 183 -6.51 -16.20 -9.55
C LYS A 183 -5.98 -15.84 -8.16
N ASP A 184 -6.80 -15.19 -7.35
CA ASP A 184 -6.43 -14.70 -6.00
C ASP A 184 -6.02 -15.81 -5.03
N LYS A 185 -6.45 -17.06 -5.27
CA LYS A 185 -6.04 -18.20 -4.45
C LYS A 185 -4.52 -18.38 -4.38
N PHE A 186 -3.76 -17.86 -5.37
CA PHE A 186 -2.30 -17.93 -5.37
C PHE A 186 -1.62 -16.94 -4.44
N LEU A 187 -2.35 -15.97 -3.89
CA LEU A 187 -1.84 -15.07 -2.84
C LEU A 187 -1.68 -15.77 -1.49
N ILE A 188 -2.51 -16.78 -1.20
CA ILE A 188 -2.49 -17.44 0.11
C ILE A 188 -1.15 -18.07 0.46
N PRO A 189 -0.48 -18.85 -0.43
CA PRO A 189 0.85 -19.40 -0.14
C PRO A 189 1.94 -18.35 0.07
N GLU A 190 1.78 -17.16 -0.51
CA GLU A 190 2.75 -16.06 -0.37
C GLU A 190 2.61 -15.30 0.96
N ILE A 191 1.44 -15.43 1.62
CA ILE A 191 1.16 -14.80 2.91
C ILE A 191 1.58 -15.71 4.07
N MET A 192 1.56 -17.05 3.86
CA MET A 192 1.83 -18.06 4.90
C MET A 192 3.31 -18.33 5.13
#